data_e8daaa562b558d08cf0f4e6c07e13eac
#
_entry.id   e8daaa562b558d08cf0f4e6c07e13eac
#
_cell.length_a   1.000
_cell.length_b   1.000
_cell.length_c   1.000
_cell.angle_alpha   90.00
_cell.angle_beta   90.00
_cell.angle_gamma   90.00
#
_symmetry.space_group_name_H-M   'P 1'
#
loop_
_entity.id
_entity.type
_entity.pdbx_description
1 polymer ?
#
loop_
_entity_poly.entity_id
_entity_poly.type
_entity_poly.pdbx_seq_one_letter_code
_entity_poly.pdbx_strand_id
1 'polypeptide(L)'
;MRRRAGVGAIQKQKLEQEKYREKGSEIQENQFQQMSKQLEVFRENLEEFATKHKSEIKKNAQFRRQFQEMCAAIGVDPLASGKGFWSVLGIGDFYYELGVQIVEVCMATNYKNGGLITLEELRTRLIAARGKAKKHQDITSEDLLAAVKKLKIFGNGFTVVPIGKGKWLVQSVPGELNLDQTLVLQKASSLGTAWVSASILTGDLGWNETRAQNALNHMVKEGLAWVDTQDSKEMLYWFPSMFSECVTAQ
;
A
#
# COMPACT_ATOMS: atom_id res chain seq x y z
N MET A 1 31.35 13.45 -63.31
CA MET A 1 30.09 14.20 -63.61
C MET A 1 28.97 13.79 -62.68
N ARG A 2 28.57 14.65 -61.73
CA ARG A 2 27.41 14.40 -60.84
C ARG A 2 26.14 14.76 -61.61
N ARG A 3 25.30 13.75 -61.94
CA ARG A 3 23.97 13.97 -62.53
C ARG A 3 23.10 14.70 -61.49
N ARG A 4 22.71 15.95 -61.79
CA ARG A 4 21.71 16.68 -61.02
C ARG A 4 20.38 15.93 -61.16
N ALA A 5 19.87 15.38 -60.03
CA ALA A 5 18.50 14.85 -60.02
C ALA A 5 17.54 15.98 -60.39
N GLY A 6 16.74 15.79 -61.44
CA GLY A 6 15.79 16.79 -61.88
C GLY A 6 14.68 17.02 -60.84
N VAL A 7 14.12 18.25 -60.78
CA VAL A 7 13.05 18.66 -59.87
C VAL A 7 11.90 17.66 -59.83
N GLY A 8 11.56 17.03 -60.97
CA GLY A 8 10.54 16.01 -61.07
C GLY A 8 10.86 14.70 -60.30
N ALA A 9 12.14 14.31 -60.20
CA ALA A 9 12.54 13.13 -59.41
C ALA A 9 12.41 13.37 -57.91
N ILE A 10 12.71 14.61 -57.46
CA ILE A 10 12.57 15.01 -56.05
C ILE A 10 11.09 15.10 -55.66
N GLN A 11 10.22 15.62 -56.53
CA GLN A 11 8.80 15.66 -56.31
C GLN A 11 8.19 14.26 -56.25
N LYS A 12 8.58 13.36 -57.13
CA LYS A 12 8.14 11.96 -57.13
C LYS A 12 8.53 11.24 -55.84
N GLN A 13 9.76 11.46 -55.39
CA GLN A 13 10.26 10.88 -54.14
C GLN A 13 9.55 11.41 -52.89
N LYS A 14 9.21 12.70 -52.87
CA LYS A 14 8.37 13.29 -51.77
C LYS A 14 6.96 12.69 -51.77
N LEU A 15 6.32 12.55 -52.91
CA LEU A 15 4.99 11.96 -53.02
C LEU A 15 4.96 10.49 -52.60
N GLU A 16 6.00 9.74 -52.93
CA GLU A 16 6.14 8.36 -52.45
C GLU A 16 6.35 8.31 -50.93
N GLN A 17 7.18 9.19 -50.38
CA GLN A 17 7.36 9.26 -48.91
C GLN A 17 6.08 9.64 -48.19
N GLU A 18 5.29 10.56 -48.71
CA GLU A 18 3.99 10.92 -48.15
C GLU A 18 3.01 9.74 -48.15
N LYS A 19 2.93 9.01 -49.27
CA LYS A 19 2.11 7.80 -49.38
C LYS A 19 2.53 6.70 -48.42
N TYR A 20 3.83 6.46 -48.22
CA TYR A 20 4.34 5.53 -47.23
C TYR A 20 3.99 5.96 -45.80
N ARG A 21 4.07 7.26 -45.52
CA ARG A 21 3.71 7.81 -44.22
C ARG A 21 2.22 7.73 -43.92
N GLU A 22 1.36 8.01 -44.91
CA GLU A 22 -0.09 7.83 -44.79
C GLU A 22 -0.47 6.37 -44.58
N LYS A 23 0.11 5.46 -45.37
CA LYS A 23 -0.08 4.01 -45.19
C LYS A 23 0.41 3.52 -43.82
N GLY A 24 1.53 4.03 -43.35
CA GLY A 24 2.05 3.73 -42.01
C GLY A 24 1.10 4.18 -40.90
N SER A 25 0.53 5.38 -41.01
CA SER A 25 -0.44 5.89 -40.04
C SER A 25 -1.77 5.13 -40.06
N GLU A 26 -2.26 4.78 -41.28
CA GLU A 26 -3.46 3.96 -41.45
C GLU A 26 -3.33 2.56 -40.82
N ILE A 27 -2.17 1.92 -40.99
CA ILE A 27 -1.87 0.62 -40.39
C ILE A 27 -1.80 0.74 -38.86
N GLN A 28 -1.14 1.77 -38.33
CA GLN A 28 -1.08 2.02 -36.88
C GLN A 28 -2.48 2.26 -36.29
N GLU A 29 -3.30 3.04 -36.97
CA GLU A 29 -4.66 3.34 -36.52
C GLU A 29 -5.54 2.09 -36.53
N ASN A 30 -5.45 1.25 -37.58
CA ASN A 30 -6.15 -0.04 -37.65
C ASN A 30 -5.68 -1.01 -36.55
N GLN A 31 -4.38 -1.09 -36.30
CA GLN A 31 -3.84 -1.92 -35.21
C GLN A 31 -4.32 -1.43 -33.84
N PHE A 32 -4.33 -0.12 -33.62
CA PHE A 32 -4.83 0.47 -32.39
C PHE A 32 -6.34 0.19 -32.19
N GLN A 33 -7.14 0.31 -33.25
CA GLN A 33 -8.57 0.00 -33.19
C GLN A 33 -8.82 -1.48 -32.91
N GLN A 34 -8.06 -2.39 -33.55
CA GLN A 34 -8.16 -3.83 -33.27
C GLN A 34 -7.79 -4.17 -31.83
N MET A 35 -6.69 -3.57 -31.33
CA MET A 35 -6.26 -3.75 -29.95
C MET A 35 -7.31 -3.22 -28.97
N SER A 36 -7.87 -2.04 -29.22
CA SER A 36 -8.93 -1.46 -28.42
C SER A 36 -10.17 -2.34 -28.35
N LYS A 37 -10.60 -2.92 -29.47
CA LYS A 37 -11.72 -3.89 -29.51
C LYS A 37 -11.40 -5.16 -28.73
N GLN A 38 -10.19 -5.69 -28.86
CA GLN A 38 -9.78 -6.88 -28.10
C GLN A 38 -9.76 -6.61 -26.60
N LEU A 39 -9.31 -5.43 -26.17
CA LEU A 39 -9.33 -5.02 -24.77
C LEU A 39 -10.76 -4.87 -24.25
N GLU A 40 -11.67 -4.36 -25.05
CA GLU A 40 -13.09 -4.22 -24.68
C GLU A 40 -13.77 -5.57 -24.48
N VAL A 41 -13.60 -6.49 -25.42
CA VAL A 41 -14.08 -7.89 -25.30
C VAL A 41 -13.46 -8.59 -24.10
N PHE A 42 -12.18 -8.39 -23.87
CA PHE A 42 -11.50 -8.96 -22.72
C PHE A 42 -12.05 -8.39 -21.40
N ARG A 43 -12.33 -7.09 -21.36
CA ARG A 43 -12.95 -6.43 -20.21
C ARG A 43 -14.34 -7.03 -19.92
N GLU A 44 -15.18 -7.22 -20.94
CA GLU A 44 -16.51 -7.84 -20.79
C GLU A 44 -16.40 -9.27 -20.24
N ASN A 45 -15.49 -10.09 -20.78
CA ASN A 45 -15.24 -11.45 -20.29
C ASN A 45 -14.75 -11.47 -18.84
N LEU A 46 -13.88 -10.49 -18.46
CA LEU A 46 -13.40 -10.34 -17.10
C LEU A 46 -14.54 -9.96 -16.14
N GLU A 47 -15.45 -9.13 -16.60
CA GLU A 47 -16.65 -8.71 -15.87
C GLU A 47 -17.60 -9.89 -15.63
N GLU A 48 -17.84 -10.71 -16.63
CA GLU A 48 -18.63 -11.93 -16.49
C GLU A 48 -17.98 -12.93 -15.54
N PHE A 49 -16.68 -13.17 -15.71
CA PHE A 49 -15.88 -14.01 -14.81
C PHE A 49 -15.97 -13.57 -13.35
N ALA A 50 -15.79 -12.28 -13.11
CA ALA A 50 -15.83 -11.71 -11.76
C ALA A 50 -17.23 -11.84 -11.14
N THR A 51 -18.30 -11.67 -11.91
CA THR A 51 -19.68 -11.87 -11.44
C THR A 51 -19.92 -13.33 -11.04
N LYS A 52 -19.50 -14.26 -11.88
CA LYS A 52 -19.65 -15.69 -11.65
C LYS A 52 -18.87 -16.19 -10.43
N HIS A 53 -17.69 -15.65 -10.22
CA HIS A 53 -16.78 -16.05 -9.14
C HIS A 53 -16.73 -15.09 -7.95
N LYS A 54 -17.69 -14.18 -7.83
CA LYS A 54 -17.76 -13.16 -6.75
C LYS A 54 -17.57 -13.75 -5.35
N SER A 55 -18.18 -14.88 -5.07
CA SER A 55 -18.09 -15.57 -3.77
C SER A 55 -16.66 -16.05 -3.49
N GLU A 56 -16.00 -16.64 -4.49
CA GLU A 56 -14.62 -17.14 -4.37
C GLU A 56 -13.63 -15.99 -4.19
N ILE A 57 -13.78 -14.91 -4.97
CA ILE A 57 -12.95 -13.71 -4.84
C ILE A 57 -13.04 -13.12 -3.42
N LYS A 58 -14.24 -13.13 -2.81
CA LYS A 58 -14.42 -12.62 -1.44
C LYS A 58 -13.88 -13.55 -0.37
N LYS A 59 -13.95 -14.86 -0.55
CA LYS A 59 -13.57 -15.85 0.46
C LYS A 59 -12.10 -16.24 0.40
N ASN A 60 -11.57 -16.46 -0.80
CA ASN A 60 -10.24 -17.00 -1.02
C ASN A 60 -9.25 -15.88 -1.36
N ALA A 61 -8.28 -15.67 -0.48
CA ALA A 61 -7.27 -14.62 -0.65
C ALA A 61 -6.37 -14.86 -1.87
N GLN A 62 -5.98 -16.10 -2.15
CA GLN A 62 -5.14 -16.44 -3.30
C GLN A 62 -5.87 -16.15 -4.61
N PHE A 63 -7.14 -16.54 -4.68
CA PHE A 63 -7.96 -16.28 -5.86
C PHE A 63 -8.19 -14.77 -6.07
N ARG A 64 -8.42 -14.04 -4.99
CA ARG A 64 -8.54 -12.56 -4.99
C ARG A 64 -7.27 -11.90 -5.50
N ARG A 65 -6.09 -12.34 -5.04
CA ARG A 65 -4.81 -11.84 -5.50
C ARG A 65 -4.60 -12.09 -7.00
N GLN A 66 -4.80 -13.32 -7.46
CA GLN A 66 -4.68 -13.66 -8.88
C GLN A 66 -5.62 -12.82 -9.75
N PHE A 67 -6.85 -12.59 -9.28
CA PHE A 67 -7.78 -11.73 -9.97
C PHE A 67 -7.31 -10.27 -10.05
N GLN A 68 -6.74 -9.74 -8.96
CA GLN A 68 -6.17 -8.40 -8.94
C GLN A 68 -4.95 -8.27 -9.87
N GLU A 69 -4.06 -9.24 -9.86
CA GLU A 69 -2.90 -9.29 -10.77
C GLU A 69 -3.35 -9.31 -12.24
N MET A 70 -4.37 -10.07 -12.56
CA MET A 70 -4.95 -10.11 -13.90
C MET A 70 -5.56 -8.75 -14.29
N CYS A 71 -6.30 -8.10 -13.39
CA CYS A 71 -6.84 -6.76 -13.61
C CYS A 71 -5.73 -5.71 -13.82
N ALA A 72 -4.68 -5.77 -13.00
CA ALA A 72 -3.54 -4.86 -13.09
C ALA A 72 -2.77 -5.00 -14.42
N ALA A 73 -2.62 -6.24 -14.92
CA ALA A 73 -1.97 -6.51 -16.21
C ALA A 73 -2.67 -5.85 -17.40
N ILE A 74 -3.97 -5.58 -17.27
CA ILE A 74 -4.81 -4.96 -18.31
C ILE A 74 -4.94 -3.43 -18.09
N GLY A 75 -4.40 -2.92 -16.98
CA GLY A 75 -4.55 -1.52 -16.59
C GLY A 75 -5.94 -1.19 -16.01
N VAL A 76 -6.67 -2.20 -15.54
CA VAL A 76 -7.96 -2.04 -14.87
C VAL A 76 -7.77 -2.13 -13.36
N ASP A 77 -8.20 -1.11 -12.61
CA ASP A 77 -8.23 -1.15 -11.15
C ASP A 77 -9.62 -1.62 -10.66
N PRO A 78 -9.76 -2.89 -10.21
CA PRO A 78 -11.03 -3.41 -9.70
C PRO A 78 -11.46 -2.74 -8.39
N LEU A 79 -10.55 -1.97 -7.78
CA LEU A 79 -10.78 -1.23 -6.54
C LEU A 79 -11.11 0.24 -6.82
N ALA A 80 -11.03 0.71 -8.06
CA ALA A 80 -11.40 2.08 -8.40
C ALA A 80 -12.89 2.32 -8.09
N SER A 81 -13.15 3.33 -7.29
CA SER A 81 -14.51 3.77 -6.93
C SER A 81 -15.15 4.55 -8.08
N GLY A 82 -15.34 3.90 -9.24
CA GLY A 82 -16.06 4.48 -10.36
C GLY A 82 -17.51 3.97 -10.39
N LYS A 83 -18.43 4.81 -10.88
CA LYS A 83 -19.78 4.39 -11.26
C LYS A 83 -19.66 3.39 -12.42
N GLY A 84 -19.48 2.12 -12.11
CA GLY A 84 -19.29 1.11 -13.12
C GLY A 84 -19.49 -0.28 -12.55
N PHE A 85 -19.37 -1.24 -13.42
CA PHE A 85 -19.53 -2.67 -13.17
C PHE A 85 -18.79 -3.16 -11.89
N TRP A 86 -17.59 -2.63 -11.60
CA TRP A 86 -16.78 -3.01 -10.43
C TRP A 86 -17.47 -2.74 -9.10
N SER A 87 -18.42 -1.77 -9.02
CA SER A 87 -19.25 -1.56 -7.84
C SER A 87 -20.28 -2.68 -7.64
N VAL A 88 -20.77 -3.26 -8.74
CA VAL A 88 -21.75 -4.36 -8.71
C VAL A 88 -21.10 -5.67 -8.21
N LEU A 89 -19.81 -5.87 -8.48
CA LEU A 89 -19.06 -7.04 -8.02
C LEU A 89 -18.90 -7.12 -6.51
N GLY A 90 -19.02 -5.98 -5.80
CA GLY A 90 -18.85 -5.92 -4.35
C GLY A 90 -17.45 -6.33 -3.86
N ILE A 91 -16.43 -6.28 -4.74
CA ILE A 91 -15.02 -6.37 -4.35
C ILE A 91 -14.63 -5.08 -3.66
N GLY A 92 -15.09 -3.94 -4.19
CA GLY A 92 -14.99 -2.65 -3.53
C GLY A 92 -15.61 -2.69 -2.13
N ASP A 93 -16.81 -3.28 -1.99
CA ASP A 93 -17.49 -3.42 -0.69
C ASP A 93 -16.66 -4.21 0.32
N PHE A 94 -15.96 -5.27 -0.11
CA PHE A 94 -15.07 -6.03 0.76
C PHE A 94 -13.97 -5.13 1.35
N TYR A 95 -13.33 -4.28 0.53
CA TYR A 95 -12.28 -3.39 1.00
C TYR A 95 -12.82 -2.18 1.76
N TYR A 96 -14.02 -1.70 1.46
CA TYR A 96 -14.70 -0.68 2.26
C TYR A 96 -15.05 -1.22 3.65
N GLU A 97 -15.64 -2.42 3.71
CA GLU A 97 -15.96 -3.08 4.97
C GLU A 97 -14.69 -3.36 5.79
N LEU A 98 -13.64 -3.84 5.13
CA LEU A 98 -12.34 -4.04 5.77
C LEU A 98 -11.76 -2.71 6.27
N GLY A 99 -11.88 -1.64 5.50
CA GLY A 99 -11.49 -0.29 5.90
C GLY A 99 -12.21 0.20 7.16
N VAL A 100 -13.52 0.03 7.23
CA VAL A 100 -14.31 0.37 8.45
C VAL A 100 -13.80 -0.41 9.65
N GLN A 101 -13.59 -1.72 9.52
CA GLN A 101 -13.07 -2.56 10.60
C GLN A 101 -11.64 -2.15 11.02
N ILE A 102 -10.79 -1.73 10.08
CA ILE A 102 -9.47 -1.17 10.40
C ILE A 102 -9.62 0.08 11.25
N VAL A 103 -10.51 1.01 10.86
CA VAL A 103 -10.78 2.22 11.64
C VAL A 103 -11.26 1.88 13.04
N GLU A 104 -12.21 0.95 13.19
CA GLU A 104 -12.73 0.50 14.49
C GLU A 104 -11.61 -0.03 15.40
N VAL A 105 -10.73 -0.91 14.88
CA VAL A 105 -9.62 -1.47 15.66
C VAL A 105 -8.63 -0.37 16.04
N CYS A 106 -8.26 0.51 15.10
CA CYS A 106 -7.33 1.60 15.37
C CYS A 106 -7.87 2.56 16.42
N MET A 107 -9.15 2.95 16.34
CA MET A 107 -9.78 3.81 17.35
C MET A 107 -9.86 3.15 18.72
N ALA A 108 -10.17 1.86 18.78
CA ALA A 108 -10.25 1.11 20.04
C ALA A 108 -8.87 0.93 20.71
N THR A 109 -7.78 1.03 19.97
CA THR A 109 -6.42 0.83 20.50
C THR A 109 -5.60 2.12 20.64
N ASN A 110 -6.07 3.24 20.08
CA ASN A 110 -5.36 4.51 20.02
C ASN A 110 -4.83 4.97 21.41
N TYR A 111 -5.65 4.82 22.45
CA TYR A 111 -5.26 5.25 23.82
C TYR A 111 -4.08 4.45 24.42
N LYS A 112 -3.76 3.28 23.84
CA LYS A 112 -2.63 2.44 24.28
C LYS A 112 -1.38 2.67 23.44
N ASN A 113 -1.54 2.83 22.13
CA ASN A 113 -0.45 2.78 21.17
C ASN A 113 -0.18 4.12 20.45
N GLY A 114 -0.86 5.19 20.87
CA GLY A 114 -0.67 6.52 20.28
C GLY A 114 -1.09 6.59 18.80
N GLY A 115 -1.92 5.65 18.32
CA GLY A 115 -2.37 5.59 16.94
C GLY A 115 -1.42 4.88 15.97
N LEU A 116 -0.43 4.16 16.49
CA LEU A 116 0.42 3.25 15.72
C LEU A 116 0.09 1.81 16.06
N ILE A 117 -0.04 0.95 15.04
CA ILE A 117 -0.26 -0.49 15.22
C ILE A 117 0.51 -1.25 14.14
N THR A 118 1.15 -2.37 14.50
CA THR A 118 1.77 -3.23 13.48
C THR A 118 0.70 -3.89 12.61
N LEU A 119 1.03 -4.12 11.34
CA LEU A 119 0.10 -4.73 10.40
C LEU A 119 -0.34 -6.13 10.87
N GLU A 120 0.57 -6.86 11.53
CA GLU A 120 0.29 -8.20 12.06
C GLU A 120 -0.65 -8.17 13.26
N GLU A 121 -0.43 -7.25 14.19
CA GLU A 121 -1.35 -7.06 15.31
C GLU A 121 -2.74 -6.61 14.83
N LEU A 122 -2.78 -5.67 13.89
CA LEU A 122 -4.02 -5.22 13.26
C LEU A 122 -4.78 -6.40 12.66
N ARG A 123 -4.09 -7.26 11.89
CA ARG A 123 -4.66 -8.48 11.31
C ARG A 123 -5.22 -9.41 12.37
N THR A 124 -4.45 -9.69 13.41
CA THR A 124 -4.85 -10.57 14.51
C THR A 124 -6.10 -10.06 15.21
N ARG A 125 -6.16 -8.76 15.52
CA ARG A 125 -7.33 -8.13 16.16
C ARG A 125 -8.56 -8.14 15.25
N LEU A 126 -8.38 -7.88 13.96
CA LEU A 126 -9.47 -7.95 12.99
C LEU A 126 -10.06 -9.35 12.87
N ILE A 127 -9.20 -10.38 12.80
CA ILE A 127 -9.66 -11.78 12.74
C ILE A 127 -10.40 -12.15 14.03
N ALA A 128 -9.91 -11.72 15.19
CA ALA A 128 -10.56 -11.96 16.48
C ALA A 128 -11.91 -11.25 16.60
N ALA A 129 -12.03 -10.02 16.10
CA ALA A 129 -13.26 -9.24 16.15
C ALA A 129 -14.35 -9.75 15.18
N ARG A 130 -13.95 -10.46 14.14
CA ARG A 130 -14.91 -11.02 13.16
C ARG A 130 -15.68 -12.19 13.76
N GLY A 131 -17.02 -12.06 13.80
CA GLY A 131 -17.91 -13.12 14.28
C GLY A 131 -17.81 -14.41 13.45
N LYS A 132 -18.43 -15.49 13.97
CA LYS A 132 -18.40 -16.85 13.34
C LYS A 132 -18.81 -16.86 11.86
N ALA A 133 -19.72 -15.97 11.44
CA ALA A 133 -20.19 -15.89 10.06
C ALA A 133 -19.12 -15.45 9.04
N LYS A 134 -18.08 -14.71 9.47
CA LYS A 134 -17.02 -14.20 8.60
C LYS A 134 -15.67 -14.91 8.79
N LYS A 135 -15.60 -15.94 9.65
CA LYS A 135 -14.38 -16.75 9.88
C LYS A 135 -13.83 -17.41 8.60
N HIS A 136 -14.69 -17.58 7.59
CA HIS A 136 -14.30 -18.21 6.31
C HIS A 136 -13.75 -17.23 5.28
N GLN A 137 -13.65 -15.93 5.60
CA GLN A 137 -12.99 -14.95 4.74
C GLN A 137 -11.54 -14.81 5.18
N ASP A 138 -10.64 -15.29 4.35
CA ASP A 138 -9.22 -15.13 4.59
C ASP A 138 -8.79 -13.68 4.28
N ILE A 139 -8.03 -13.07 5.21
CA ILE A 139 -7.50 -11.71 5.09
C ILE A 139 -5.98 -11.79 5.11
N THR A 140 -5.37 -11.29 4.06
CA THR A 140 -3.92 -11.17 3.97
C THR A 140 -3.43 -9.78 4.38
N SER A 141 -2.12 -9.67 4.65
CA SER A 141 -1.47 -8.38 4.86
C SER A 141 -1.60 -7.47 3.64
N GLU A 142 -1.63 -8.03 2.43
CA GLU A 142 -1.84 -7.30 1.18
C GLU A 142 -3.24 -6.68 1.11
N ASP A 143 -4.27 -7.41 1.56
CA ASP A 143 -5.64 -6.89 1.66
C ASP A 143 -5.72 -5.70 2.60
N LEU A 144 -5.05 -5.79 3.75
CA LEU A 144 -4.99 -4.69 4.72
C LEU A 144 -4.30 -3.47 4.13
N LEU A 145 -3.16 -3.66 3.45
CA LEU A 145 -2.45 -2.58 2.79
C LEU A 145 -3.31 -1.91 1.70
N ALA A 146 -4.05 -2.70 0.92
CA ALA A 146 -4.98 -2.20 -0.09
C ALA A 146 -6.13 -1.41 0.55
N ALA A 147 -6.71 -1.91 1.66
CA ALA A 147 -7.76 -1.21 2.39
C ALA A 147 -7.28 0.10 3.00
N VAL A 148 -6.11 0.12 3.66
CA VAL A 148 -5.54 1.37 4.23
C VAL A 148 -5.27 2.41 3.14
N LYS A 149 -4.78 2.00 1.97
CA LYS A 149 -4.64 2.92 0.83
C LYS A 149 -5.96 3.57 0.42
N LYS A 150 -7.08 2.85 0.52
CA LYS A 150 -8.42 3.40 0.26
C LYS A 150 -8.86 4.41 1.32
N LEU A 151 -8.44 4.24 2.56
CA LEU A 151 -8.75 5.18 3.65
C LEU A 151 -8.12 6.57 3.47
N LYS A 152 -7.12 6.71 2.59
CA LYS A 152 -6.56 8.02 2.23
C LYS A 152 -7.59 9.02 1.65
N ILE A 153 -8.73 8.54 1.16
CA ILE A 153 -9.84 9.39 0.72
C ILE A 153 -10.38 10.24 1.88
N PHE A 154 -10.28 9.76 3.11
CA PHE A 154 -10.71 10.48 4.32
C PHE A 154 -9.65 11.47 4.85
N GLY A 155 -8.56 11.69 4.12
CA GLY A 155 -7.46 12.57 4.49
C GLY A 155 -6.19 11.82 4.91
N ASN A 156 -5.21 12.57 5.44
CA ASN A 156 -3.88 12.03 5.81
C ASN A 156 -3.86 11.30 7.17
N GLY A 157 -5.04 10.96 7.72
CA GLY A 157 -5.14 10.28 9.02
C GLY A 157 -4.70 8.80 8.99
N PHE A 158 -4.65 8.17 7.82
CA PHE A 158 -4.24 6.78 7.69
C PHE A 158 -3.08 6.64 6.72
N THR A 159 -1.92 6.21 7.24
CA THR A 159 -0.73 5.95 6.45
C THR A 159 -0.08 4.63 6.83
N VAL A 160 0.76 4.10 5.95
CA VAL A 160 1.52 2.87 6.18
C VAL A 160 3.00 3.23 6.14
N VAL A 161 3.71 2.87 7.20
CA VAL A 161 5.13 3.18 7.39
C VAL A 161 5.93 1.89 7.43
N PRO A 162 6.93 1.70 6.56
CA PRO A 162 7.80 0.52 6.61
C PRO A 162 8.79 0.66 7.77
N ILE A 163 8.88 -0.38 8.60
CA ILE A 163 9.82 -0.45 9.74
C ILE A 163 10.95 -1.47 9.54
N GLY A 164 11.17 -1.89 8.29
CA GLY A 164 12.25 -2.82 7.94
C GLY A 164 11.82 -4.29 8.01
N LYS A 165 12.66 -5.18 7.42
CA LYS A 165 12.44 -6.64 7.40
C LYS A 165 11.04 -7.08 6.93
N GLY A 166 10.41 -6.34 6.02
CA GLY A 166 9.05 -6.64 5.53
C GLY A 166 7.93 -6.32 6.53
N LYS A 167 8.23 -5.65 7.64
CA LYS A 167 7.25 -5.22 8.63
C LYS A 167 6.73 -3.82 8.34
N TRP A 168 5.48 -3.59 8.74
CA TRP A 168 4.75 -2.36 8.48
C TRP A 168 4.01 -1.89 9.72
N LEU A 169 3.99 -0.58 9.94
CA LEU A 169 3.10 0.08 10.90
C LEU A 169 1.97 0.78 10.14
N VAL A 170 0.78 0.69 10.67
CA VAL A 170 -0.37 1.49 10.27
C VAL A 170 -0.48 2.64 11.27
N GLN A 171 -0.43 3.85 10.77
CA GLN A 171 -0.69 5.08 11.51
C GLN A 171 -2.15 5.47 11.30
N SER A 172 -2.86 5.79 12.37
CA SER A 172 -4.30 6.11 12.35
C SER A 172 -4.64 7.46 12.97
N VAL A 173 -3.64 8.32 13.15
CA VAL A 173 -3.80 9.68 13.69
C VAL A 173 -3.32 10.72 12.71
N PRO A 174 -3.90 11.94 12.70
CA PRO A 174 -3.40 13.04 11.91
C PRO A 174 -1.96 13.38 12.31
N GLY A 175 -1.14 13.63 11.32
CA GLY A 175 0.28 13.93 11.49
C GLY A 175 1.13 12.96 10.69
N GLU A 176 2.24 13.44 10.18
CA GLU A 176 3.21 12.58 9.49
C GLU A 176 4.38 12.33 10.45
N LEU A 177 4.77 11.06 10.57
CA LEU A 177 6.02 10.72 11.25
C LEU A 177 7.17 11.36 10.49
N ASN A 178 7.99 12.11 11.20
CA ASN A 178 9.21 12.67 10.63
C ASN A 178 10.26 11.56 10.42
N LEU A 179 11.32 11.90 9.69
CA LEU A 179 12.39 10.96 9.37
C LEU A 179 13.03 10.37 10.62
N ASP A 180 13.26 11.19 11.65
CA ASP A 180 13.92 10.77 12.90
C ASP A 180 13.04 9.78 13.66
N GLN A 181 11.74 10.05 13.79
CA GLN A 181 10.78 9.13 14.41
C GLN A 181 10.71 7.79 13.65
N THR A 182 10.69 7.85 12.32
CA THR A 182 10.69 6.64 11.48
C THR A 182 11.96 5.82 11.71
N LEU A 183 13.14 6.44 11.75
CA LEU A 183 14.42 5.77 12.00
C LEU A 183 14.48 5.16 13.41
N VAL A 184 13.94 5.83 14.41
CA VAL A 184 13.84 5.30 15.79
C VAL A 184 12.96 4.04 15.81
N LEU A 185 11.79 4.07 15.19
CA LEU A 185 10.89 2.90 15.10
C LEU A 185 11.52 1.74 14.30
N GLN A 186 12.21 2.05 13.20
CA GLN A 186 12.97 1.04 12.45
C GLN A 186 14.07 0.41 13.30
N LYS A 187 14.76 1.22 14.12
CA LYS A 187 15.80 0.73 15.03
C LYS A 187 15.21 -0.19 16.09
N ALA A 188 14.14 0.21 16.76
CA ALA A 188 13.44 -0.64 17.72
C ALA A 188 13.00 -1.98 17.10
N SER A 189 12.39 -1.93 15.92
CA SER A 189 11.99 -3.12 15.17
C SER A 189 13.17 -4.03 14.81
N SER A 190 14.33 -3.43 14.44
CA SER A 190 15.53 -4.20 14.07
C SER A 190 16.14 -4.95 15.25
N LEU A 191 16.04 -4.38 16.44
CA LEU A 191 16.50 -4.99 17.71
C LEU A 191 15.54 -6.07 18.22
N GLY A 192 14.26 -5.99 17.84
CA GLY A 192 13.22 -6.92 18.32
C GLY A 192 12.83 -6.71 19.79
N THR A 193 13.15 -5.54 20.36
CA THR A 193 12.98 -5.26 21.80
C THR A 193 11.78 -4.36 22.10
N ALA A 194 11.13 -3.76 21.12
CA ALA A 194 10.10 -2.72 21.25
C ALA A 194 10.52 -1.49 22.09
N TRP A 195 11.79 -1.31 22.36
CA TRP A 195 12.35 -0.16 23.07
C TRP A 195 13.69 0.25 22.49
N VAL A 196 14.07 1.48 22.75
CA VAL A 196 15.41 2.02 22.49
C VAL A 196 15.83 2.94 23.64
N SER A 197 17.13 3.27 23.68
CA SER A 197 17.68 4.32 24.54
C SER A 197 18.43 5.37 23.72
N ALA A 198 18.77 6.49 24.33
CA ALA A 198 19.57 7.51 23.67
C ALA A 198 20.95 6.97 23.27
N SER A 199 21.56 6.12 24.10
CA SER A 199 22.88 5.51 23.85
C SER A 199 22.84 4.58 22.61
N ILE A 200 21.76 3.84 22.39
CA ILE A 200 21.58 3.01 21.19
C ILE A 200 21.50 3.88 19.92
N LEU A 201 20.76 4.99 19.97
CA LEU A 201 20.64 5.89 18.82
C LEU A 201 21.96 6.60 18.50
N THR A 202 22.71 7.02 19.52
CA THR A 202 24.02 7.64 19.32
C THR A 202 25.05 6.65 18.80
N GLY A 203 25.10 5.44 19.37
CA GLY A 203 26.05 4.40 18.97
C GLY A 203 25.77 3.81 17.58
N ASP A 204 24.53 3.43 17.34
CA ASP A 204 24.18 2.64 16.15
C ASP A 204 23.78 3.50 14.94
N LEU A 205 23.17 4.66 15.16
CA LEU A 205 22.79 5.58 14.09
C LEU A 205 23.78 6.74 13.90
N GLY A 206 24.80 6.85 14.78
CA GLY A 206 25.77 7.93 14.72
C GLY A 206 25.17 9.31 15.02
N TRP A 207 24.05 9.37 15.76
CA TRP A 207 23.40 10.62 16.09
C TRP A 207 24.17 11.33 17.24
N ASN A 208 24.08 12.66 17.25
CA ASN A 208 24.50 13.38 18.48
C ASN A 208 23.42 13.21 19.57
N GLU A 209 23.81 13.32 20.81
CA GLU A 209 22.96 13.12 21.97
C GLU A 209 21.71 14.03 21.95
N THR A 210 21.91 15.30 21.59
CA THR A 210 20.80 16.27 21.50
C THR A 210 19.74 15.86 20.51
N ARG A 211 20.12 15.35 19.32
CA ARG A 211 19.19 14.86 18.31
C ARG A 211 18.42 13.62 18.78
N ALA A 212 19.15 12.68 19.40
CA ALA A 212 18.55 11.46 19.93
C ALA A 212 17.51 11.79 21.01
N GLN A 213 17.89 12.65 21.96
CA GLN A 213 17.01 13.05 23.05
C GLN A 213 15.80 13.85 22.56
N ASN A 214 15.97 14.76 21.61
CA ASN A 214 14.87 15.52 21.02
C ASN A 214 13.88 14.63 20.29
N ALA A 215 14.36 13.66 19.51
CA ALA A 215 13.51 12.71 18.82
C ALA A 215 12.67 11.86 19.79
N LEU A 216 13.32 11.32 20.83
CA LEU A 216 12.68 10.50 21.86
C LEU A 216 11.65 11.31 22.67
N ASN A 217 12.01 12.51 23.12
CA ASN A 217 11.10 13.38 23.85
C ASN A 217 9.89 13.79 23.02
N HIS A 218 10.08 14.03 21.71
CA HIS A 218 8.98 14.32 20.81
C HIS A 218 8.03 13.12 20.70
N MET A 219 8.55 11.89 20.58
CA MET A 219 7.73 10.69 20.53
C MET A 219 6.95 10.44 21.83
N VAL A 220 7.54 10.76 22.99
CA VAL A 220 6.82 10.71 24.27
C VAL A 220 5.70 11.75 24.30
N LYS A 221 5.96 12.98 23.88
CA LYS A 221 4.97 14.06 23.82
C LYS A 221 3.78 13.72 22.90
N GLU A 222 4.05 13.05 21.79
CA GLU A 222 3.03 12.58 20.85
C GLU A 222 2.30 11.30 21.33
N GLY A 223 2.70 10.73 22.47
CA GLY A 223 2.12 9.49 23.01
C GLY A 223 2.51 8.21 22.27
N LEU A 224 3.57 8.28 21.45
CA LEU A 224 4.08 7.14 20.68
C LEU A 224 5.02 6.25 21.47
N ALA A 225 5.62 6.80 22.54
CA ALA A 225 6.57 6.12 23.39
C ALA A 225 6.23 6.33 24.88
N TRP A 226 6.53 5.33 25.70
CA TRP A 226 6.50 5.39 27.15
C TRP A 226 7.92 5.43 27.69
N VAL A 227 8.13 6.17 28.77
CA VAL A 227 9.44 6.27 29.43
C VAL A 227 9.50 5.30 30.60
N ASP A 228 10.56 4.51 30.66
CA ASP A 228 10.91 3.66 31.78
C ASP A 228 12.24 4.17 32.41
N THR A 229 12.18 4.51 33.68
CA THR A 229 13.30 5.01 34.48
C THR A 229 13.73 4.02 35.55
N GLN A 230 13.25 2.77 35.49
CA GLN A 230 13.59 1.76 36.50
C GLN A 230 15.04 1.28 36.38
N ASP A 231 15.62 1.33 35.19
CA ASP A 231 17.04 1.09 35.02
C ASP A 231 17.83 2.31 35.53
N SER A 232 18.71 2.08 36.48
CA SER A 232 19.57 3.13 37.08
C SER A 232 20.62 3.68 36.11
N LYS A 233 20.84 3.01 34.97
CA LYS A 233 21.90 3.37 34.03
C LYS A 233 21.42 4.35 32.96
N GLU A 234 20.23 4.13 32.40
CA GLU A 234 19.70 4.98 31.36
C GLU A 234 18.16 4.88 31.27
N MET A 235 17.53 5.89 30.63
CA MET A 235 16.11 5.90 30.37
C MET A 235 15.81 5.04 29.14
N LEU A 236 14.82 4.15 29.25
CA LEU A 236 14.33 3.31 28.16
C LEU A 236 13.03 3.89 27.61
N TYR A 237 12.93 3.90 26.28
CA TYR A 237 11.77 4.42 25.57
C TYR A 237 11.08 3.27 24.87
N TRP A 238 9.92 2.86 25.42
CA TRP A 238 9.12 1.73 24.97
C TRP A 238 8.07 2.17 23.96
N PHE A 239 7.88 1.39 22.90
CA PHE A 239 6.89 1.61 21.87
C PHE A 239 5.74 0.60 22.02
N PRO A 240 4.59 1.00 22.59
CA PRO A 240 3.45 0.10 22.80
C PRO A 240 2.92 -0.51 21.50
N SER A 241 3.11 0.18 20.39
CA SER A 241 2.75 -0.31 19.05
C SER A 241 3.48 -1.59 18.62
N MET A 242 4.58 -1.96 19.31
CA MET A 242 5.42 -3.11 18.97
C MET A 242 5.40 -4.21 20.04
N PHE A 243 4.64 -4.05 21.13
CA PHE A 243 4.65 -5.02 22.24
C PHE A 243 4.23 -6.42 21.84
N SER A 244 3.27 -6.54 20.91
CA SER A 244 2.82 -7.85 20.40
C SER A 244 3.92 -8.65 19.73
N GLU A 245 4.90 -7.98 19.14
CA GLU A 245 6.02 -8.65 18.47
C GLU A 245 7.07 -9.22 19.44
N CYS A 246 7.19 -8.62 20.62
CA CYS A 246 8.13 -9.09 21.64
C CYS A 246 7.63 -10.31 22.41
N VAL A 247 6.31 -10.43 22.58
CA VAL A 247 5.69 -11.56 23.32
C VAL A 247 5.74 -12.86 22.50
N THR A 248 5.79 -12.79 21.18
CA THR A 248 5.86 -13.96 20.30
C THR A 248 7.27 -14.49 20.08
N ALA A 249 8.31 -13.80 20.58
CA ALA A 249 9.72 -14.17 20.41
C ALA A 249 10.27 -14.99 21.61
N GLN A 250 9.46 -15.31 22.60
CA GLN A 250 9.74 -16.25 23.68
C GLN A 250 9.05 -17.60 23.43
#